data_755d90677ec9b325176011113727b49e
#
_entry.id   755d90677ec9b325176011113727b49e
#
_cell.length_a   1.000
_cell.length_b   1.000
_cell.length_c   1.000
_cell.angle_alpha   90.00
_cell.angle_beta   90.00
_cell.angle_gamma   90.00
#
_symmetry.space_group_name_H-M   'P 1'
#
loop_
_entity.id
_entity.type
_entity.pdbx_description
1 polymer ?
#
loop_
_entity_poly.entity_id
_entity_poly.type
_entity_poly.pdbx_seq_one_letter_code
_entity_poly.pdbx_strand_id
1 'polypeptide(L)'
;SAAVLSVEAMRKAQEKYGKGKAMTGEQVRWALENLNITDARLKTLGATDLLPEIKTSCDNHEGSGKVRIQQWDGAKWVPVSGWIEGNKALIHPLFQASAKQYAKEKGITPRDCAKEK
;
A
#
# COMPACT_ATOMS: atom_id res chain seq x y z
N SER A 1 -8.83 6.38 -4.60
CA SER A 1 -7.81 5.86 -3.69
C SER A 1 -6.52 5.46 -4.40
N ALA A 2 -6.56 4.70 -5.50
CA ALA A 2 -5.35 4.35 -6.26
C ALA A 2 -4.59 5.59 -6.75
N ALA A 3 -5.29 6.62 -7.21
CA ALA A 3 -4.68 7.88 -7.64
C ALA A 3 -3.88 8.56 -6.53
N VAL A 4 -4.40 8.60 -5.31
CA VAL A 4 -3.69 9.17 -4.14
C VAL A 4 -2.39 8.41 -3.88
N LEU A 5 -2.44 7.06 -3.90
CA LEU A 5 -1.25 6.22 -3.69
C LEU A 5 -0.21 6.44 -4.79
N SER A 6 -0.63 6.52 -6.05
CA SER A 6 0.27 6.77 -7.18
C SER A 6 0.96 8.12 -7.07
N VAL A 7 0.22 9.19 -6.76
CA VAL A 7 0.78 10.54 -6.59
C VAL A 7 1.74 10.59 -5.40
N GLU A 8 1.39 9.99 -4.26
CA GLU A 8 2.27 9.95 -3.09
C GLU A 8 3.55 9.12 -3.36
N ALA A 9 3.46 8.03 -4.12
CA ALA A 9 4.63 7.27 -4.54
C ALA A 9 5.55 8.09 -5.46
N MET A 10 4.99 8.78 -6.45
CA MET A 10 5.77 9.65 -7.35
C MET A 10 6.42 10.78 -6.57
N ARG A 11 5.68 11.42 -5.67
CA ARG A 11 6.23 12.46 -4.79
C ARG A 11 7.41 11.93 -3.97
N LYS A 12 7.26 10.77 -3.35
CA LYS A 12 8.30 10.12 -2.55
C LYS A 12 9.53 9.74 -3.40
N ALA A 13 9.32 9.21 -4.59
CA ALA A 13 10.41 8.93 -5.52
C ALA A 13 11.18 10.20 -5.89
N GLN A 14 10.48 11.29 -6.22
CA GLN A 14 11.09 12.57 -6.57
C GLN A 14 11.82 13.21 -5.39
N GLU A 15 11.34 13.08 -4.18
CA GLU A 15 12.03 13.55 -2.97
C GLU A 15 13.39 12.88 -2.81
N LYS A 16 13.49 11.58 -3.09
CA LYS A 16 14.74 10.81 -2.97
C LYS A 16 15.67 10.98 -4.16
N TYR A 17 15.14 10.92 -5.38
CA TYR A 17 15.95 10.82 -6.62
C TYR A 17 16.03 12.11 -7.42
N GLY A 18 15.28 13.13 -7.06
CA GLY A 18 15.31 14.47 -7.67
C GLY A 18 13.96 14.95 -8.15
N LYS A 19 13.56 16.13 -7.66
CA LYS A 19 12.31 16.80 -8.04
C LYS A 19 12.32 17.19 -9.52
N GLY A 20 11.16 17.06 -10.16
CA GLY A 20 10.97 17.44 -11.57
C GLY A 20 11.63 16.51 -12.59
N LYS A 21 12.22 15.38 -12.15
CA LYS A 21 12.81 14.38 -13.04
C LYS A 21 11.83 13.27 -13.34
N ALA A 22 11.94 12.70 -14.52
CA ALA A 22 11.25 11.44 -14.83
C ALA A 22 11.85 10.32 -13.96
N MET A 23 10.98 9.47 -13.41
CA MET A 23 11.36 8.35 -12.57
C MET A 23 11.41 7.06 -13.38
N THR A 24 12.41 6.22 -13.11
CA THR A 24 12.45 4.85 -13.64
C THR A 24 11.46 3.96 -12.91
N GLY A 25 11.09 2.82 -13.52
CA GLY A 25 10.22 1.83 -12.87
C GLY A 25 10.76 1.37 -11.51
N GLU A 26 12.08 1.16 -11.38
CA GLU A 26 12.72 0.78 -10.13
C GLU A 26 12.60 1.86 -9.03
N GLN A 27 12.72 3.13 -9.40
CA GLN A 27 12.55 4.24 -8.48
C GLN A 27 11.09 4.38 -8.00
N VAL A 28 10.14 4.15 -8.91
CA VAL A 28 8.70 4.13 -8.56
C VAL A 28 8.37 2.91 -7.68
N ARG A 29 8.90 1.73 -8.01
CA ARG A 29 8.77 0.52 -7.18
C ARG A 29 9.29 0.77 -5.76
N TRP A 30 10.51 1.32 -5.65
CA TRP A 30 11.07 1.67 -4.35
C TRP A 30 10.13 2.59 -3.56
N ALA A 31 9.55 3.59 -4.20
CA ALA A 31 8.65 4.53 -3.52
C ALA A 31 7.35 3.85 -3.07
N LEU A 32 6.76 2.99 -3.90
CA LEU A 32 5.57 2.20 -3.56
C LEU A 32 5.82 1.26 -2.38
N GLU A 33 7.01 0.66 -2.29
CA GLU A 33 7.41 -0.23 -1.20
C GLU A 33 7.86 0.52 0.08
N ASN A 34 7.89 1.84 0.05
CA ASN A 34 8.28 2.65 1.19
C ASN A 34 7.23 3.73 1.54
N LEU A 35 5.99 3.55 1.13
CA LEU A 35 4.93 4.48 1.51
C LEU A 35 4.73 4.47 3.03
N ASN A 36 4.53 5.66 3.57
CA ASN A 36 4.09 5.87 4.95
C ASN A 36 3.14 7.07 4.96
N ILE A 37 1.87 6.79 4.66
CA ILE A 37 0.81 7.79 4.59
C ILE A 37 0.08 7.76 5.93
N THR A 38 0.39 8.74 6.78
CA THR A 38 -0.19 8.88 8.11
C THR A 38 -1.55 9.60 8.06
N ASP A 39 -2.32 9.53 9.14
CA ASP A 39 -3.58 10.29 9.29
C ASP A 39 -3.38 11.79 9.09
N ALA A 40 -2.27 12.36 9.58
CA ALA A 40 -1.94 13.76 9.37
C ALA A 40 -1.75 14.07 7.86
N ARG A 41 -1.11 13.16 7.12
CA ARG A 41 -0.94 13.32 5.67
C ARG A 41 -2.28 13.17 4.94
N LEU A 42 -3.10 12.19 5.30
CA LEU A 42 -4.44 12.01 4.74
C LEU A 42 -5.32 13.25 4.96
N LYS A 43 -5.24 13.86 6.13
CA LYS A 43 -5.94 15.11 6.43
C LYS A 43 -5.50 16.25 5.53
N THR A 44 -4.18 16.42 5.33
CA THR A 44 -3.63 17.43 4.42
C THR A 44 -4.09 17.22 2.96
N LEU A 45 -4.27 15.95 2.55
CA LEU A 45 -4.73 15.59 1.20
C LEU A 45 -6.26 15.64 1.05
N GLY A 46 -7.02 15.88 2.12
CA GLY A 46 -8.48 15.78 2.12
C GLY A 46 -8.99 14.36 1.91
N ALA A 47 -8.21 13.35 2.31
CA ALA A 47 -8.46 11.93 2.05
C ALA A 47 -8.74 11.10 3.31
N THR A 48 -9.02 11.72 4.45
CA THR A 48 -9.22 11.07 5.75
C THR A 48 -10.31 9.99 5.74
N ASP A 49 -11.40 10.23 5.02
CA ASP A 49 -12.50 9.27 4.92
C ASP A 49 -12.38 8.32 3.73
N LEU A 50 -11.38 8.54 2.88
CA LEU A 50 -11.18 7.78 1.67
C LEU A 50 -10.24 6.58 1.87
N LEU A 51 -9.24 6.73 2.74
CA LEU A 51 -8.19 5.75 2.99
C LEU A 51 -7.86 5.67 4.48
N PRO A 52 -7.51 4.49 5.02
CA PRO A 52 -6.82 4.38 6.30
C PRO A 52 -5.36 4.79 6.16
N GLU A 53 -4.65 4.91 7.27
CA GLU A 53 -3.18 5.00 7.24
C GLU A 53 -2.58 3.82 6.46
N ILE A 54 -1.57 4.10 5.64
CA ILE A 54 -0.95 3.10 4.77
C ILE A 54 0.56 3.10 5.01
N LYS A 55 1.08 1.93 5.34
CA LYS A 55 2.51 1.68 5.41
C LYS A 55 2.82 0.43 4.60
N THR A 56 3.71 0.56 3.63
CA THR A 56 4.16 -0.54 2.78
C THR A 56 5.64 -0.84 3.02
N SER A 57 6.07 -2.00 2.61
CA SER A 57 7.47 -2.42 2.62
C SER A 57 7.71 -3.42 1.48
N CYS A 58 8.96 -3.84 1.29
CA CYS A 58 9.31 -4.87 0.29
C CYS A 58 8.55 -6.20 0.50
N ASP A 59 8.24 -6.54 1.75
CA ASP A 59 7.54 -7.78 2.12
C ASP A 59 6.04 -7.58 2.45
N ASN A 60 5.57 -6.33 2.45
CA ASN A 60 4.17 -5.99 2.71
C ASN A 60 3.65 -4.95 1.71
N HIS A 61 3.08 -5.44 0.61
CA HIS A 61 2.45 -4.61 -0.42
C HIS A 61 0.97 -4.31 -0.15
N GLU A 62 0.36 -4.94 0.85
CA GLU A 62 -1.07 -4.79 1.17
C GLU A 62 -1.38 -3.50 1.94
N GLY A 63 -0.36 -2.93 2.58
CA GLY A 63 -0.54 -1.78 3.45
C GLY A 63 -1.23 -2.15 4.77
N SER A 64 -2.29 -1.42 5.13
CA SER A 64 -2.96 -1.61 6.43
C SER A 64 -3.80 -2.89 6.52
N GLY A 65 -4.34 -3.37 5.41
CA GLY A 65 -5.33 -4.45 5.40
C GLY A 65 -6.64 -4.09 6.11
N LYS A 66 -6.90 -2.80 6.34
CA LYS A 66 -8.13 -2.31 6.97
C LYS A 66 -9.23 -2.13 5.94
N VAL A 67 -10.44 -2.49 6.31
CA VAL A 67 -11.65 -2.33 5.49
C VAL A 67 -12.68 -1.47 6.23
N ARG A 68 -13.59 -0.88 5.48
CA ARG A 68 -14.70 -0.07 6.01
C ARG A 68 -15.96 -0.40 5.26
N ILE A 69 -17.06 -0.55 5.96
CA ILE A 69 -18.35 -0.82 5.36
C ILE A 69 -19.04 0.50 5.06
N GLN A 70 -19.55 0.60 3.83
CA GLN A 70 -20.36 1.73 3.39
C GLN A 70 -21.72 1.23 2.92
N GLN A 71 -22.74 2.01 3.13
CA GLN A 71 -24.11 1.75 2.71
C GLN A 71 -24.60 2.89 1.82
N TRP A 72 -25.32 2.54 0.76
CA TRP A 72 -26.00 3.51 -0.07
C TRP A 72 -27.30 3.99 0.63
N ASP A 73 -27.43 5.30 0.83
CA ASP A 73 -28.58 5.90 1.54
C ASP A 73 -29.71 6.36 0.60
N GLY A 74 -29.55 6.11 -0.71
CA GLY A 74 -30.44 6.57 -1.76
C GLY A 74 -29.89 7.73 -2.59
N ALA A 75 -28.86 8.44 -2.08
CA ALA A 75 -28.24 9.58 -2.74
C ALA A 75 -26.70 9.46 -2.77
N LYS A 76 -26.09 8.88 -1.75
CA LYS A 76 -24.62 8.75 -1.61
C LYS A 76 -24.21 7.54 -0.79
N TRP A 77 -22.94 7.17 -0.86
CA TRP A 77 -22.33 6.18 0.01
C TRP A 77 -22.01 6.79 1.38
N VAL A 78 -22.52 6.18 2.43
CA VAL A 78 -22.32 6.62 3.81
C VAL A 78 -21.57 5.54 4.58
N PRO A 79 -20.46 5.85 5.26
CA PRO A 79 -19.80 4.91 6.15
C PRO A 79 -20.72 4.49 7.28
N VAL A 80 -20.90 3.18 7.46
CA VAL A 80 -21.71 2.58 8.54
C VAL A 80 -20.87 1.80 9.54
N SER A 81 -19.56 1.73 9.36
CA SER A 81 -18.61 1.20 10.32
C SER A 81 -17.39 2.11 10.45
N GLY A 82 -16.62 1.96 11.53
CA GLY A 82 -15.22 2.39 11.58
C GLY A 82 -14.31 1.52 10.70
N TRP A 83 -13.02 1.77 10.76
CA TRP A 83 -12.02 0.90 10.12
C TRP A 83 -11.90 -0.42 10.88
N ILE A 84 -12.09 -1.53 10.18
CA ILE A 84 -12.04 -2.89 10.70
C ILE A 84 -10.72 -3.50 10.26
N GLU A 85 -9.92 -4.00 11.18
CA GLU A 85 -8.65 -4.64 10.87
C GLU A 85 -8.85 -6.12 10.56
N GLY A 86 -8.26 -6.57 9.45
CA GLY A 86 -8.23 -7.99 9.08
C GLY A 86 -7.30 -8.81 10.00
N ASN A 87 -7.56 -10.10 10.13
CA ASN A 87 -6.70 -11.00 10.90
C ASN A 87 -5.42 -11.34 10.13
N LYS A 88 -4.43 -10.45 10.23
CA LYS A 88 -3.13 -10.60 9.56
C LYS A 88 -2.37 -11.84 10.02
N ALA A 89 -2.48 -12.20 11.30
CA ALA A 89 -1.80 -13.37 11.84
C ALA A 89 -2.27 -14.67 11.18
N LEU A 90 -3.54 -14.73 10.79
CA LEU A 90 -4.10 -15.86 10.06
C LEU A 90 -3.75 -15.83 8.57
N ILE A 91 -3.87 -14.67 7.94
CA ILE A 91 -3.80 -14.54 6.47
C ILE A 91 -2.35 -14.49 5.96
N HIS A 92 -1.44 -13.82 6.67
CA HIS A 92 -0.08 -13.61 6.23
C HIS A 92 0.71 -14.91 5.96
N PRO A 93 0.64 -15.96 6.81
CA PRO A 93 1.29 -17.24 6.53
C PRO A 93 0.76 -17.92 5.26
N LEU A 94 -0.53 -17.77 4.93
CA LEU A 94 -1.14 -18.32 3.73
C LEU A 94 -0.58 -17.65 2.46
N PHE A 95 -0.44 -16.33 2.48
CA PHE A 95 0.20 -15.61 1.37
C PHE A 95 1.64 -16.02 1.16
N GLN A 96 2.41 -16.15 2.25
CA GLN A 96 3.80 -16.58 2.15
C GLN A 96 3.93 -17.99 1.59
N ALA A 97 3.07 -18.92 2.01
CA ALA A 97 3.05 -20.29 1.49
C ALA A 97 2.72 -20.30 -0.01
N SER A 98 1.68 -19.58 -0.42
CA SER A 98 1.27 -19.45 -1.82
C SER A 98 2.36 -18.81 -2.68
N ALA A 99 2.99 -17.73 -2.21
CA ALA A 99 4.07 -17.05 -2.91
C ALA A 99 5.29 -17.96 -3.12
N LYS A 100 5.68 -18.73 -2.10
CA LYS A 100 6.77 -19.72 -2.21
C LYS A 100 6.46 -20.82 -3.22
N GLN A 101 5.23 -21.33 -3.19
CA GLN A 101 4.80 -22.35 -4.15
C GLN A 101 4.85 -21.81 -5.58
N TYR A 102 4.27 -20.64 -5.82
CA TYR A 102 4.26 -19.97 -7.12
C TYR A 102 5.68 -19.70 -7.64
N ALA A 103 6.55 -19.17 -6.79
CA ALA A 103 7.94 -18.93 -7.15
C ALA A 103 8.65 -20.21 -7.59
N LYS A 104 8.45 -21.33 -6.88
CA LYS A 104 8.98 -22.65 -7.25
C LYS A 104 8.45 -23.13 -8.60
N GLU A 105 7.14 -23.02 -8.81
CA GLU A 105 6.49 -23.46 -10.06
C GLU A 105 6.96 -22.66 -11.28
N LYS A 106 7.26 -21.38 -11.10
CA LYS A 106 7.67 -20.47 -12.17
C LYS A 106 9.20 -20.28 -12.28
N GLY A 107 9.99 -20.92 -11.44
CA GLY A 107 11.43 -20.76 -11.43
C GLY A 107 11.88 -19.35 -11.06
N ILE A 108 11.09 -18.64 -10.24
CA ILE A 108 11.38 -17.26 -9.79
C ILE A 108 12.21 -17.34 -8.50
N THR A 109 13.34 -16.64 -8.45
CA THR A 109 14.07 -16.44 -7.20
C THR A 109 13.43 -15.29 -6.43
N PRO A 110 12.87 -15.54 -5.22
CA PRO A 110 12.32 -14.47 -4.40
C PRO A 110 13.38 -13.44 -4.03
N ARG A 111 12.97 -12.17 -3.96
CA ARG A 111 13.83 -11.08 -3.48
C ARG A 111 14.14 -11.27 -1.99
N ASP A 112 15.33 -10.89 -1.59
CA ASP A 112 15.73 -10.83 -0.18
C ASP A 112 15.51 -9.41 0.36
N CYS A 113 14.31 -9.16 0.90
CA CYS A 113 13.92 -7.86 1.43
C CYS A 113 14.82 -7.38 2.58
N ALA A 114 15.54 -8.27 3.27
CA ALA A 114 16.46 -7.88 4.32
C ALA A 114 17.73 -7.18 3.80
N LYS A 115 18.07 -7.44 2.54
CA LYS A 115 19.24 -6.84 1.86
C LYS A 115 18.93 -5.55 1.12
N GLU A 116 17.64 -5.22 0.93
CA GLU A 116 17.18 -4.07 0.15
C GLU A 116 16.80 -2.87 1.05
N LYS A 117 17.64 -2.50 1.99
CA LYS A 117 17.43 -1.35 2.87
C LYS A 117 17.90 -0.04 2.26
#